data_54a5f47c43c040e081cd177546a79854
#
_entry.id   54a5f47c43c040e081cd177546a79854
#
_cell.length_a   1.000
_cell.length_b   1.000
_cell.length_c   1.000
_cell.angle_alpha   90.00
_cell.angle_beta   90.00
_cell.angle_gamma   90.00
#
_symmetry.space_group_name_H-M   'P 1'
#
loop_
_entity.id
_entity.type
_entity.pdbx_description
1 polymer ?
#
loop_
_entity_poly.entity_id
_entity_poly.type
_entity_poly.pdbx_seq_one_letter_code
_entity_poly.pdbx_strand_id
1 'polypeptide(L)'
;WLELAVQIALMIWVLVTAIQKQNAGVAVVTLGSFLFMKPVLVLVSLTMSVCWILTLLAVEYMLLHHDRLHEKGQYPEFFLIVGILTSYFDFLTYPIVTLGIPLCCYFLLENDRAWNNIKKLIGFCASWGIGYAGMWAAKWVIADLTLHTGTIKDAIWSIIGRTEAIGGRPRMNGGVYVIGLNLQEYPAYIGIAAGVLAAIAIGMLVMIIVTGKWKEIFAQLVPVVLTAAVPFVWIIAVQHHSALHARFTFRILSVAAAAAITFIVLNVKQAKKQQKSQKILKKAQ
;
A
#
# COMPACT_ATOMS: atom_id res chain seq x y z
N TRP A 1 10.62 22.17 9.41
CA TRP A 1 11.12 21.46 10.59
C TRP A 1 9.98 20.78 11.38
N LEU A 2 8.84 21.44 11.57
CA LEU A 2 7.69 20.85 12.29
C LEU A 2 7.20 19.57 11.61
N GLU A 3 7.08 19.60 10.30
CA GLU A 3 6.65 18.48 9.47
C GLU A 3 7.58 17.27 9.61
N LEU A 4 8.89 17.50 9.54
CA LEU A 4 9.91 16.49 9.76
C LEU A 4 9.79 15.88 11.16
N ALA A 5 9.66 16.72 12.19
CA ALA A 5 9.50 16.27 13.57
C ALA A 5 8.25 15.40 13.76
N VAL A 6 7.11 15.80 13.18
CA VAL A 6 5.86 15.02 13.21
C VAL A 6 6.03 13.65 12.56
N GLN A 7 6.63 13.57 11.36
CA GLN A 7 6.85 12.31 10.68
C GLN A 7 7.77 11.38 11.46
N ILE A 8 8.87 11.91 12.02
CA ILE A 8 9.79 11.12 12.84
C ILE A 8 9.09 10.61 14.10
N ALA A 9 8.35 11.48 14.80
CA ALA A 9 7.60 11.11 16.00
C ALA A 9 6.57 10.00 15.70
N LEU A 10 5.79 10.14 14.62
CA LEU A 10 4.82 9.13 14.19
C LEU A 10 5.50 7.81 13.82
N MET A 11 6.63 7.87 13.12
CA MET A 11 7.37 6.67 12.76
C MET A 11 7.90 5.95 14.01
N ILE A 12 8.48 6.68 14.95
CA ILE A 12 8.93 6.11 16.24
C ILE A 12 7.75 5.48 16.96
N TRP A 13 6.62 6.16 17.02
CA TRP A 13 5.41 5.66 17.67
C TRP A 13 4.95 4.34 17.06
N VAL A 14 4.77 4.26 15.73
CA VAL A 14 4.41 3.02 15.04
C VAL A 14 5.41 1.88 15.35
N LEU A 15 6.72 2.17 15.33
CA LEU A 15 7.74 1.17 15.60
C LEU A 15 7.68 0.65 17.04
N VAL A 16 7.53 1.54 18.00
CA VAL A 16 7.42 1.18 19.43
C VAL A 16 6.15 0.36 19.67
N THR A 17 5.01 0.82 19.15
CA THR A 17 3.73 0.08 19.28
C THR A 17 3.81 -1.30 18.62
N ALA A 18 4.39 -1.40 17.42
CA ALA A 18 4.55 -2.68 16.74
C ALA A 18 5.43 -3.67 17.54
N ILE A 19 6.48 -3.19 18.19
CA ILE A 19 7.34 -4.01 19.05
C ILE A 19 6.59 -4.43 20.31
N GLN A 20 5.93 -3.51 21.00
CA GLN A 20 5.14 -3.76 22.22
C GLN A 20 4.01 -4.78 21.98
N LYS A 21 3.36 -4.70 20.82
CA LYS A 21 2.32 -5.63 20.38
C LYS A 21 2.88 -6.94 19.79
N GLN A 22 4.18 -7.16 19.85
CA GLN A 22 4.87 -8.35 19.30
C GLN A 22 4.64 -8.56 17.80
N ASN A 23 4.38 -7.49 17.07
CA ASN A 23 4.16 -7.47 15.63
C ASN A 23 5.31 -6.80 14.86
N ALA A 24 6.55 -7.20 15.17
CA ALA A 24 7.76 -6.67 14.53
C ALA A 24 7.70 -6.70 12.99
N GLY A 25 6.89 -7.61 12.40
CA GLY A 25 6.64 -7.64 10.96
C GLY A 25 6.03 -6.35 10.42
N VAL A 26 5.11 -5.72 11.16
CA VAL A 26 4.52 -4.42 10.79
C VAL A 26 5.60 -3.34 10.77
N ALA A 27 6.50 -3.31 11.77
CA ALA A 27 7.62 -2.38 11.78
C ALA A 27 8.53 -2.56 10.55
N VAL A 28 8.84 -3.81 10.20
CA VAL A 28 9.70 -4.13 9.03
C VAL A 28 9.04 -3.71 7.72
N VAL A 29 7.74 -3.94 7.56
CA VAL A 29 6.98 -3.51 6.37
C VAL A 29 6.91 -1.99 6.28
N THR A 30 6.61 -1.30 7.38
CA THR A 30 6.49 0.16 7.41
C THR A 30 7.84 0.83 7.08
N LEU A 31 8.93 0.42 7.74
CA LEU A 31 10.27 0.95 7.44
C LEU A 31 10.74 0.59 6.04
N GLY A 32 10.56 -0.68 5.65
CA GLY A 32 10.98 -1.15 4.34
C GLY A 32 10.30 -0.39 3.22
N SER A 33 8.96 -0.20 3.29
CA SER A 33 8.23 0.56 2.29
C SER A 33 8.66 2.04 2.24
N PHE A 34 8.96 2.64 3.38
CA PHE A 34 9.44 4.02 3.45
C PHE A 34 10.77 4.21 2.70
N LEU A 35 11.69 3.26 2.80
CA LEU A 35 12.97 3.31 2.07
C LEU A 35 12.78 3.35 0.55
N PHE A 36 11.69 2.75 0.03
CA PHE A 36 11.35 2.78 -1.39
C PHE A 36 10.64 4.06 -1.85
N MET A 37 10.42 5.06 -0.98
CA MET A 37 9.76 6.33 -1.34
C MET A 37 10.71 7.48 -1.61
N LYS A 38 12.03 7.30 -1.67
CA LYS A 38 13.03 8.39 -1.59
C LYS A 38 12.78 9.23 -0.32
N PRO A 39 13.13 8.73 0.86
CA PRO A 39 12.74 9.28 2.17
C PRO A 39 12.98 10.77 2.34
N VAL A 40 14.12 11.27 1.87
CA VAL A 40 14.52 12.69 2.03
C VAL A 40 13.44 13.64 1.50
N LEU A 41 12.90 13.39 0.30
CA LEU A 41 11.88 14.24 -0.29
C LEU A 41 10.54 14.14 0.45
N VAL A 42 10.21 12.95 0.96
CA VAL A 42 8.99 12.75 1.77
C VAL A 42 9.09 13.52 3.09
N LEU A 43 10.27 13.53 3.70
CA LEU A 43 10.51 14.17 4.99
C LEU A 43 10.53 15.71 4.94
N VAL A 44 10.94 16.31 3.79
CA VAL A 44 11.15 17.76 3.70
C VAL A 44 10.11 18.51 2.87
N SER A 45 9.15 17.81 2.26
CA SER A 45 8.12 18.40 1.40
C SER A 45 6.73 18.17 1.95
N LEU A 46 6.02 19.22 2.32
CA LEU A 46 4.63 19.14 2.84
C LEU A 46 3.71 18.37 1.89
N THR A 47 3.82 18.64 0.59
CA THR A 47 3.01 17.94 -0.41
C THR A 47 3.30 16.44 -0.47
N MET A 48 4.56 16.05 -0.21
CA MET A 48 4.98 14.65 -0.25
C MET A 48 4.74 13.92 1.07
N SER A 49 4.70 14.63 2.20
CA SER A 49 4.55 14.02 3.52
C SER A 49 3.11 13.57 3.83
N VAL A 50 2.11 14.19 3.23
CA VAL A 50 0.69 13.98 3.57
C VAL A 50 0.29 12.50 3.47
N CYS A 51 0.52 11.85 2.34
CA CYS A 51 0.18 10.43 2.18
C CYS A 51 0.94 9.54 3.17
N TRP A 52 2.20 9.90 3.47
CA TRP A 52 3.00 9.15 4.43
C TRP A 52 2.50 9.32 5.86
N ILE A 53 2.19 10.54 6.28
CA ILE A 53 1.60 10.83 7.60
C ILE A 53 0.27 10.07 7.77
N LEU A 54 -0.61 10.12 6.78
CA LEU A 54 -1.87 9.38 6.80
C LEU A 54 -1.64 7.86 6.87
N THR A 55 -0.64 7.35 6.17
CA THR A 55 -0.26 5.93 6.23
C THR A 55 0.21 5.54 7.63
N LEU A 56 1.07 6.34 8.26
CA LEU A 56 1.54 6.09 9.62
C LEU A 56 0.40 6.12 10.63
N LEU A 57 -0.49 7.12 10.54
CA LEU A 57 -1.68 7.21 11.40
C LEU A 57 -2.62 6.01 11.20
N ALA A 58 -2.83 5.58 9.96
CA ALA A 58 -3.65 4.41 9.65
C ALA A 58 -3.03 3.12 10.24
N VAL A 59 -1.73 2.91 10.07
CA VAL A 59 -1.02 1.74 10.63
C VAL A 59 -1.06 1.76 12.16
N GLU A 60 -0.81 2.92 12.78
CA GLU A 60 -0.86 3.06 14.24
C GLU A 60 -2.26 2.77 14.79
N TYR A 61 -3.29 3.36 14.17
CA TYR A 61 -4.68 3.10 14.56
C TYR A 61 -5.02 1.60 14.48
N MET A 62 -4.59 0.93 13.42
CA MET A 62 -4.76 -0.53 13.28
C MET A 62 -4.04 -1.29 14.39
N LEU A 63 -2.79 -0.94 14.71
CA LEU A 63 -2.03 -1.61 15.78
C LEU A 63 -2.70 -1.46 17.14
N LEU A 64 -3.24 -0.28 17.44
CA LEU A 64 -3.90 0.00 18.71
C LEU A 64 -5.28 -0.65 18.83
N HIS A 65 -6.04 -0.71 17.73
CA HIS A 65 -7.45 -1.10 17.74
C HIS A 65 -7.77 -2.36 16.93
N HIS A 66 -6.76 -3.18 16.60
CA HIS A 66 -6.92 -4.38 15.77
C HIS A 66 -8.05 -5.30 16.25
N ASP A 67 -8.04 -5.68 17.54
CA ASP A 67 -9.02 -6.60 18.11
C ASP A 67 -10.45 -6.04 17.97
N ARG A 68 -10.64 -4.76 18.29
CA ARG A 68 -11.93 -4.08 18.15
C ARG A 68 -12.40 -4.02 16.69
N LEU A 69 -11.49 -3.66 15.76
CA LEU A 69 -11.81 -3.58 14.34
C LEU A 69 -12.19 -4.96 13.78
N HIS A 70 -11.51 -6.00 14.24
CA HIS A 70 -11.76 -7.37 13.85
C HIS A 70 -13.09 -7.88 14.40
N GLU A 71 -13.29 -7.81 15.72
CA GLU A 71 -14.49 -8.32 16.40
C GLU A 71 -15.78 -7.64 15.93
N LYS A 72 -15.72 -6.33 15.66
CA LYS A 72 -16.87 -5.55 15.18
C LYS A 72 -17.03 -5.53 13.67
N GLY A 73 -16.11 -6.15 12.91
CA GLY A 73 -16.12 -6.12 11.46
C GLY A 73 -15.94 -4.71 10.86
N GLN A 74 -15.26 -3.78 11.57
CA GLN A 74 -15.16 -2.35 11.23
C GLN A 74 -13.99 -2.00 10.30
N TYR A 75 -13.30 -2.97 9.74
CA TYR A 75 -12.23 -2.71 8.76
C TYR A 75 -12.72 -2.04 7.46
N PRO A 76 -13.91 -2.36 6.90
CA PRO A 76 -14.43 -1.64 5.74
C PRO A 76 -14.61 -0.14 6.03
N GLU A 77 -15.19 0.23 7.18
CA GLU A 77 -15.37 1.61 7.60
C GLU A 77 -14.02 2.30 7.83
N PHE A 78 -13.06 1.60 8.42
CA PHE A 78 -11.70 2.11 8.60
C PHE A 78 -11.07 2.48 7.24
N PHE A 79 -11.09 1.57 6.25
CA PHE A 79 -10.55 1.86 4.92
C PHE A 79 -11.33 2.93 4.18
N LEU A 80 -12.65 3.02 4.37
CA LEU A 80 -13.48 4.10 3.85
C LEU A 80 -13.00 5.47 4.37
N ILE A 81 -12.79 5.60 5.69
CA ILE A 81 -12.31 6.83 6.33
C ILE A 81 -10.91 7.17 5.83
N VAL A 82 -10.00 6.18 5.73
CA VAL A 82 -8.66 6.41 5.18
C VAL A 82 -8.74 6.93 3.74
N GLY A 83 -9.63 6.40 2.91
CA GLY A 83 -9.87 6.89 1.55
C GLY A 83 -10.36 8.32 1.52
N ILE A 84 -11.34 8.68 2.37
CA ILE A 84 -11.86 10.04 2.52
C ILE A 84 -10.74 11.01 2.90
N LEU A 85 -9.97 10.70 3.95
CA LEU A 85 -8.87 11.54 4.42
C LEU A 85 -7.77 11.68 3.36
N THR A 86 -7.44 10.59 2.66
CA THR A 86 -6.48 10.63 1.57
C THR A 86 -6.93 11.60 0.48
N SER A 87 -8.16 11.48 -0.02
CA SER A 87 -8.70 12.38 -1.04
C SER A 87 -8.85 13.83 -0.56
N TYR A 88 -9.08 14.02 0.75
CA TYR A 88 -9.21 15.37 1.32
C TYR A 88 -7.87 16.11 1.32
N PHE A 89 -6.80 15.46 1.73
CA PHE A 89 -5.51 16.09 1.96
C PHE A 89 -4.50 15.92 0.84
N ASP A 90 -4.61 14.86 0.00
CA ASP A 90 -3.66 14.60 -1.07
C ASP A 90 -4.07 15.27 -2.40
N PHE A 91 -3.06 15.74 -3.13
CA PHE A 91 -3.20 16.33 -4.46
C PHE A 91 -2.92 15.33 -5.60
N LEU A 92 -3.32 14.08 -5.42
CA LEU A 92 -3.06 12.99 -6.36
C LEU A 92 -1.56 12.67 -6.51
N THR A 93 -0.80 12.81 -5.44
CA THR A 93 0.66 12.57 -5.45
C THR A 93 0.98 11.08 -5.49
N TYR A 94 0.66 10.34 -4.42
CA TYR A 94 0.83 8.89 -4.34
C TYR A 94 -0.18 8.24 -3.36
N PRO A 95 -1.49 8.43 -3.61
CA PRO A 95 -2.54 8.07 -2.65
C PRO A 95 -2.59 6.57 -2.31
N ILE A 96 -2.18 5.71 -3.22
CA ILE A 96 -2.26 4.24 -3.09
C ILE A 96 -1.44 3.70 -1.90
N VAL A 97 -0.47 4.44 -1.38
CA VAL A 97 0.30 3.99 -0.20
C VAL A 97 -0.57 3.93 1.05
N THR A 98 -1.58 4.82 1.16
CA THR A 98 -2.52 4.84 2.29
C THR A 98 -3.49 3.65 2.30
N LEU A 99 -3.65 2.98 1.17
CA LEU A 99 -4.36 1.71 1.03
C LEU A 99 -3.41 0.53 1.18
N GLY A 100 -2.36 0.48 0.35
CA GLY A 100 -1.56 -0.71 0.14
C GLY A 100 -0.68 -1.09 1.34
N ILE A 101 -0.07 -0.12 2.02
CA ILE A 101 0.76 -0.40 3.19
C ILE A 101 -0.10 -0.86 4.38
N PRO A 102 -1.23 -0.20 4.74
CA PRO A 102 -2.15 -0.74 5.74
C PRO A 102 -2.71 -2.12 5.39
N LEU A 103 -2.98 -2.43 4.11
CA LEU A 103 -3.37 -3.78 3.68
C LEU A 103 -2.27 -4.82 3.98
N CYS A 104 -1.01 -4.50 3.68
CA CYS A 104 0.12 -5.35 4.01
C CYS A 104 0.22 -5.58 5.53
N CYS A 105 0.05 -4.54 6.33
CA CYS A 105 0.02 -4.63 7.78
C CYS A 105 -1.16 -5.47 8.28
N TYR A 106 -2.34 -5.31 7.67
CA TYR A 106 -3.51 -6.13 7.98
C TYR A 106 -3.22 -7.63 7.85
N PHE A 107 -2.59 -8.08 6.74
CA PHE A 107 -2.25 -9.49 6.55
C PHE A 107 -1.20 -10.02 7.55
N LEU A 108 -0.42 -9.14 8.16
CA LEU A 108 0.51 -9.52 9.24
C LEU A 108 -0.17 -9.65 10.61
N LEU A 109 -1.25 -8.93 10.82
CA LEU A 109 -2.06 -8.96 12.04
C LEU A 109 -3.04 -10.12 12.03
N GLU A 110 -3.67 -10.38 10.86
CA GLU A 110 -4.66 -11.42 10.68
C GLU A 110 -4.05 -12.78 10.36
N ASN A 111 -4.70 -13.82 10.88
CA ASN A 111 -4.29 -15.21 10.64
C ASN A 111 -5.39 -16.01 9.93
N ASP A 112 -6.06 -15.37 8.98
CA ASP A 112 -7.21 -15.93 8.28
C ASP A 112 -6.85 -16.87 7.11
N ARG A 113 -7.87 -17.65 6.67
CA ARG A 113 -7.76 -18.48 5.46
C ARG A 113 -7.69 -17.59 4.22
N ALA A 114 -6.98 -18.03 3.19
CA ALA A 114 -6.76 -17.34 1.94
C ALA A 114 -7.98 -16.71 1.28
N TRP A 115 -9.04 -17.51 1.14
CA TRP A 115 -10.24 -17.06 0.43
C TRP A 115 -10.93 -15.90 1.16
N ASN A 116 -10.95 -15.93 2.48
CA ASN A 116 -11.43 -14.82 3.29
C ASN A 116 -10.58 -13.58 3.11
N ASN A 117 -9.25 -13.74 3.04
CA ASN A 117 -8.32 -12.63 2.81
C ASN A 117 -8.51 -11.98 1.44
N ILE A 118 -8.84 -12.74 0.39
CA ILE A 118 -9.15 -12.19 -0.94
C ILE A 118 -10.45 -11.38 -0.90
N LYS A 119 -11.51 -11.91 -0.29
CA LYS A 119 -12.77 -11.17 -0.13
C LYS A 119 -12.59 -9.88 0.66
N LYS A 120 -11.84 -9.94 1.77
CA LYS A 120 -11.51 -8.79 2.59
C LYS A 120 -10.68 -7.77 1.81
N LEU A 121 -9.66 -8.21 1.06
CA LEU A 121 -8.87 -7.34 0.19
C LEU A 121 -9.77 -6.57 -0.80
N ILE A 122 -10.64 -7.27 -1.53
CA ILE A 122 -11.57 -6.64 -2.49
C ILE A 122 -12.49 -5.65 -1.76
N GLY A 123 -13.05 -6.06 -0.63
CA GLY A 123 -13.94 -5.22 0.17
C GLY A 123 -13.24 -3.95 0.68
N PHE A 124 -12.00 -4.07 1.17
CA PHE A 124 -11.23 -2.93 1.69
C PHE A 124 -10.77 -2.00 0.57
N CYS A 125 -10.36 -2.55 -0.58
CA CYS A 125 -10.06 -1.75 -1.77
C CYS A 125 -11.30 -0.98 -2.25
N ALA A 126 -12.47 -1.64 -2.27
CA ALA A 126 -13.72 -0.99 -2.63
C ALA A 126 -14.12 0.10 -1.63
N SER A 127 -14.03 -0.18 -0.32
CA SER A 127 -14.33 0.80 0.73
C SER A 127 -13.41 2.03 0.63
N TRP A 128 -12.11 1.82 0.50
CA TRP A 128 -11.16 2.91 0.30
C TRP A 128 -11.46 3.69 -0.98
N GLY A 129 -11.72 3.00 -2.09
CA GLY A 129 -12.04 3.61 -3.38
C GLY A 129 -13.32 4.43 -3.34
N ILE A 130 -14.38 3.95 -2.67
CA ILE A 130 -15.63 4.67 -2.45
C ILE A 130 -15.38 5.92 -1.61
N GLY A 131 -14.61 5.81 -0.52
CA GLY A 131 -14.24 6.95 0.30
C GLY A 131 -13.44 8.00 -0.47
N TYR A 132 -12.45 7.55 -1.24
CA TYR A 132 -11.59 8.42 -2.04
C TYR A 132 -12.37 9.15 -3.15
N ALA A 133 -13.13 8.42 -3.97
CA ALA A 133 -13.92 8.98 -5.06
C ALA A 133 -15.10 9.81 -4.54
N GLY A 134 -15.76 9.35 -3.47
CA GLY A 134 -16.87 10.05 -2.84
C GLY A 134 -16.45 11.41 -2.28
N MET A 135 -15.28 11.51 -1.64
CA MET A 135 -14.74 12.77 -1.15
C MET A 135 -14.39 13.73 -2.31
N TRP A 136 -13.84 13.21 -3.40
CA TRP A 136 -13.62 14.00 -4.61
C TRP A 136 -14.94 14.58 -5.16
N ALA A 137 -15.94 13.71 -5.37
CA ALA A 137 -17.26 14.10 -5.84
C ALA A 137 -17.90 15.14 -4.90
N ALA A 138 -17.82 14.93 -3.60
CA ALA A 138 -18.36 15.89 -2.61
C ALA A 138 -17.71 17.26 -2.73
N LYS A 139 -16.39 17.36 -2.90
CA LYS A 139 -15.72 18.65 -3.12
C LYS A 139 -16.25 19.39 -4.34
N TRP A 140 -16.47 18.69 -5.44
CA TRP A 140 -16.97 19.30 -6.67
C TRP A 140 -18.43 19.74 -6.55
N VAL A 141 -19.28 18.88 -5.96
CA VAL A 141 -20.67 19.21 -5.70
C VAL A 141 -20.80 20.44 -4.79
N ILE A 142 -20.06 20.47 -3.68
CA ILE A 142 -20.07 21.62 -2.77
C ILE A 142 -19.59 22.89 -3.47
N ALA A 143 -18.48 22.81 -4.23
CA ALA A 143 -17.95 23.95 -4.97
C ALA A 143 -18.95 24.47 -6.00
N ASP A 144 -19.61 23.59 -6.75
CA ASP A 144 -20.58 23.97 -7.78
C ASP A 144 -21.83 24.60 -7.18
N LEU A 145 -22.35 24.03 -6.08
CA LEU A 145 -23.51 24.58 -5.36
C LEU A 145 -23.25 25.94 -4.70
N THR A 146 -22.00 26.17 -4.26
CA THR A 146 -21.66 27.42 -3.56
C THR A 146 -21.20 28.54 -4.50
N LEU A 147 -20.48 28.17 -5.58
CA LEU A 147 -19.86 29.13 -6.48
C LEU A 147 -20.58 29.28 -7.82
N HIS A 148 -21.48 28.38 -8.15
CA HIS A 148 -22.24 28.34 -9.44
C HIS A 148 -21.33 28.42 -10.69
N THR A 149 -20.16 27.77 -10.65
CA THR A 149 -19.09 27.89 -11.66
C THR A 149 -19.04 26.78 -12.68
N GLY A 150 -19.95 25.79 -12.62
CA GLY A 150 -19.90 24.61 -13.50
C GLY A 150 -18.75 23.64 -13.15
N THR A 151 -18.28 23.67 -11.93
CA THR A 151 -17.14 22.89 -11.41
C THR A 151 -17.30 21.38 -11.67
N ILE A 152 -18.51 20.85 -11.61
CA ILE A 152 -18.76 19.40 -11.86
C ILE A 152 -18.38 19.06 -13.32
N LYS A 153 -18.75 19.91 -14.29
CA LYS A 153 -18.41 19.69 -15.69
C LYS A 153 -16.89 19.69 -15.90
N ASP A 154 -16.20 20.66 -15.32
CA ASP A 154 -14.73 20.77 -15.41
C ASP A 154 -14.02 19.61 -14.73
N ALA A 155 -14.58 19.09 -13.63
CA ALA A 155 -14.08 17.93 -12.94
C ALA A 155 -14.18 16.67 -13.79
N ILE A 156 -15.31 16.44 -14.47
CA ILE A 156 -15.50 15.30 -15.39
C ILE A 156 -14.46 15.36 -16.52
N TRP A 157 -14.27 16.54 -17.16
CA TRP A 157 -13.25 16.72 -18.18
C TRP A 157 -11.83 16.46 -17.63
N SER A 158 -11.57 16.88 -16.39
CA SER A 158 -10.30 16.62 -15.73
C SER A 158 -10.04 15.13 -15.48
N ILE A 159 -11.08 14.35 -15.16
CA ILE A 159 -10.96 12.87 -15.02
C ILE A 159 -10.61 12.27 -16.38
N ILE A 160 -11.37 12.62 -17.43
CA ILE A 160 -11.15 12.13 -18.79
C ILE A 160 -9.71 12.42 -19.21
N GLY A 161 -9.25 13.66 -19.05
CA GLY A 161 -7.89 14.06 -19.41
C GLY A 161 -6.79 13.31 -18.64
N ARG A 162 -7.06 12.87 -17.39
CA ARG A 162 -6.08 12.09 -16.60
C ARG A 162 -6.01 10.63 -17.00
N THR A 163 -7.07 10.11 -17.59
CA THR A 163 -7.17 8.70 -18.02
C THR A 163 -6.78 8.52 -19.49
N GLU A 164 -6.81 9.59 -20.30
CA GLU A 164 -6.45 9.54 -21.71
C GLU A 164 -4.95 9.27 -21.93
N ALA A 165 -4.63 8.71 -23.09
CA ALA A 165 -3.25 8.58 -23.53
C ALA A 165 -2.69 9.97 -23.91
N ILE A 166 -1.42 10.21 -23.57
CA ILE A 166 -0.75 11.49 -23.78
C ILE A 166 -0.84 11.93 -25.24
N GLY A 167 -1.56 13.06 -25.47
CA GLY A 167 -1.41 13.91 -26.63
C GLY A 167 -1.59 13.27 -27.99
N GLY A 168 -2.72 12.60 -28.29
CA GLY A 168 -3.06 12.18 -29.64
C GLY A 168 -2.06 11.26 -30.36
N ARG A 169 -1.01 10.82 -29.65
CA ARG A 169 -0.08 9.82 -30.15
C ARG A 169 -0.71 8.44 -30.01
N PRO A 170 -0.60 7.58 -31.04
CA PRO A 170 -1.16 6.24 -30.95
C PRO A 170 -0.63 5.52 -29.70
N ARG A 171 -1.47 4.68 -29.11
CA ARG A 171 -1.25 3.83 -27.92
C ARG A 171 0.05 2.98 -27.89
N MET A 172 1.02 3.27 -28.76
CA MET A 172 2.26 2.50 -28.85
C MET A 172 3.11 2.50 -27.59
N ASN A 173 2.82 3.41 -26.65
CA ASN A 173 3.57 3.52 -25.39
C ASN A 173 2.70 3.30 -24.15
N GLY A 174 1.56 2.66 -24.23
CA GLY A 174 0.58 2.37 -23.20
C GLY A 174 1.05 2.29 -21.73
N GLY A 175 0.29 1.63 -20.90
CA GLY A 175 0.57 1.51 -19.46
C GLY A 175 1.97 0.99 -19.12
N VAL A 176 2.56 0.11 -19.93
CA VAL A 176 3.94 -0.40 -19.72
C VAL A 176 4.98 0.72 -19.82
N TYR A 177 4.84 1.63 -20.77
CA TYR A 177 5.73 2.80 -20.91
C TYR A 177 5.64 3.70 -19.67
N VAL A 178 4.42 3.97 -19.20
CA VAL A 178 4.21 4.83 -18.03
C VAL A 178 4.76 4.19 -16.77
N ILE A 179 4.61 2.86 -16.61
CA ILE A 179 5.28 2.10 -15.54
C ILE A 179 6.80 2.27 -15.65
N GLY A 180 7.35 2.14 -16.86
CA GLY A 180 8.79 2.35 -17.11
C GLY A 180 9.27 3.74 -16.70
N LEU A 181 8.52 4.81 -17.02
CA LEU A 181 8.83 6.17 -16.58
C LEU A 181 8.89 6.30 -15.06
N ASN A 182 7.92 5.68 -14.37
CA ASN A 182 7.91 5.70 -12.91
C ASN A 182 9.07 4.88 -12.31
N LEU A 183 9.45 3.77 -12.91
CA LEU A 183 10.60 2.98 -12.46
C LEU A 183 11.94 3.70 -12.66
N GLN A 184 12.07 4.52 -13.70
CA GLN A 184 13.27 5.32 -13.96
C GLN A 184 13.52 6.40 -12.91
N GLU A 185 12.52 6.79 -12.14
CA GLU A 185 12.66 7.75 -11.04
C GLU A 185 13.40 7.14 -9.82
N TYR A 186 13.57 5.83 -9.77
CA TYR A 186 14.33 5.19 -8.71
C TYR A 186 15.84 5.32 -8.93
N PRO A 187 16.60 5.74 -7.92
CA PRO A 187 18.05 5.69 -7.96
C PRO A 187 18.55 4.23 -8.00
N ALA A 188 19.71 4.00 -8.57
CA ALA A 188 20.27 2.67 -8.77
C ALA A 188 20.32 1.81 -7.50
N TYR A 189 20.61 2.40 -6.33
CA TYR A 189 20.65 1.66 -5.05
C TYR A 189 19.28 1.09 -4.64
N ILE A 190 18.17 1.78 -4.96
CA ILE A 190 16.82 1.25 -4.73
C ILE A 190 16.53 0.13 -5.73
N GLY A 191 16.97 0.26 -6.98
CA GLY A 191 16.87 -0.81 -7.98
C GLY A 191 17.59 -2.08 -7.52
N ILE A 192 18.78 -1.96 -6.96
CA ILE A 192 19.52 -3.08 -6.37
C ILE A 192 18.74 -3.69 -5.19
N ALA A 193 18.24 -2.87 -4.27
CA ALA A 193 17.46 -3.33 -3.13
C ALA A 193 16.18 -4.07 -3.59
N ALA A 194 15.49 -3.56 -4.60
CA ALA A 194 14.33 -4.21 -5.21
C ALA A 194 14.69 -5.56 -5.84
N GLY A 195 15.82 -5.64 -6.55
CA GLY A 195 16.34 -6.87 -7.13
C GLY A 195 16.65 -7.93 -6.06
N VAL A 196 17.32 -7.54 -4.97
CA VAL A 196 17.60 -8.43 -3.84
C VAL A 196 16.30 -8.90 -3.18
N LEU A 197 15.36 -8.00 -2.94
CA LEU A 197 14.05 -8.34 -2.37
C LEU A 197 13.27 -9.33 -3.25
N ALA A 198 13.26 -9.09 -4.57
CA ALA A 198 12.65 -9.98 -5.54
C ALA A 198 13.33 -11.36 -5.56
N ALA A 199 14.66 -11.41 -5.55
CA ALA A 199 15.41 -12.66 -5.53
C ALA A 199 15.12 -13.49 -4.26
N ILE A 200 15.03 -12.85 -3.10
CA ILE A 200 14.64 -13.52 -1.84
C ILE A 200 13.21 -14.06 -1.95
N ALA A 201 12.26 -13.26 -2.43
CA ALA A 201 10.87 -13.68 -2.57
C ALA A 201 10.72 -14.85 -3.55
N ILE A 202 11.42 -14.80 -4.69
CA ILE A 202 11.44 -15.89 -5.68
C ILE A 202 12.09 -17.13 -5.09
N GLY A 203 13.23 -17.01 -4.42
CA GLY A 203 13.90 -18.15 -3.77
C GLY A 203 13.01 -18.83 -2.73
N MET A 204 12.28 -18.05 -1.94
CA MET A 204 11.28 -18.58 -1.01
C MET A 204 10.14 -19.30 -1.76
N LEU A 205 9.62 -18.71 -2.83
CA LEU A 205 8.57 -19.31 -3.64
C LEU A 205 9.02 -20.65 -4.24
N VAL A 206 10.23 -20.72 -4.77
CA VAL A 206 10.82 -21.96 -5.28
C VAL A 206 10.93 -23.02 -4.19
N MET A 207 11.47 -22.67 -3.01
CA MET A 207 11.54 -23.58 -1.87
C MET A 207 10.17 -24.15 -1.47
N ILE A 208 9.15 -23.32 -1.50
CA ILE A 208 7.77 -23.68 -1.21
C ILE A 208 7.23 -24.72 -2.19
N ILE A 209 7.46 -24.49 -3.48
CA ILE A 209 7.02 -25.38 -4.55
C ILE A 209 7.74 -26.74 -4.41
N VAL A 210 9.06 -26.73 -4.23
CA VAL A 210 9.87 -27.94 -4.10
C VAL A 210 9.50 -28.76 -2.86
N THR A 211 9.13 -28.11 -1.75
CA THR A 211 8.74 -28.80 -0.51
C THR A 211 7.28 -29.28 -0.50
N GLY A 212 6.52 -29.08 -1.59
CA GLY A 212 5.14 -29.53 -1.71
C GLY A 212 4.12 -28.77 -0.83
N LYS A 213 4.55 -27.69 -0.15
CA LYS A 213 3.69 -26.88 0.74
C LYS A 213 2.90 -25.80 0.01
N TRP A 214 2.81 -25.89 -1.29
CA TRP A 214 2.22 -24.87 -2.15
C TRP A 214 0.76 -24.51 -1.81
N LYS A 215 -0.05 -25.48 -1.36
CA LYS A 215 -1.47 -25.26 -1.02
C LYS A 215 -1.64 -24.28 0.17
N GLU A 216 -0.81 -24.41 1.19
CA GLU A 216 -0.88 -23.56 2.39
C GLU A 216 -0.42 -22.14 2.07
N ILE A 217 0.53 -22.00 1.18
CA ILE A 217 1.20 -20.74 0.87
C ILE A 217 0.51 -20.00 -0.26
N PHE A 218 -0.03 -20.70 -1.24
CA PHE A 218 -0.88 -20.10 -2.26
C PHE A 218 -2.02 -19.27 -1.62
N ALA A 219 -2.49 -19.74 -0.51
CA ALA A 219 -3.47 -19.11 0.34
C ALA A 219 -3.05 -17.73 0.87
N GLN A 220 -1.80 -17.55 1.23
CA GLN A 220 -1.24 -16.30 1.72
C GLN A 220 -0.65 -15.44 0.59
N LEU A 221 -0.13 -16.10 -0.45
CA LEU A 221 0.53 -15.45 -1.58
C LEU A 221 -0.46 -14.62 -2.41
N VAL A 222 -1.65 -15.15 -2.72
CA VAL A 222 -2.60 -14.48 -3.61
C VAL A 222 -3.02 -13.10 -3.12
N PRO A 223 -3.44 -12.89 -1.87
CA PRO A 223 -3.78 -11.53 -1.38
C PRO A 223 -2.59 -10.58 -1.46
N VAL A 224 -1.39 -11.07 -1.17
CA VAL A 224 -0.17 -10.26 -1.20
C VAL A 224 0.20 -9.87 -2.64
N VAL A 225 0.12 -10.81 -3.59
CA VAL A 225 0.36 -10.54 -5.02
C VAL A 225 -0.68 -9.57 -5.58
N LEU A 226 -1.95 -9.74 -5.22
CA LEU A 226 -3.00 -8.80 -5.62
C LEU A 226 -2.75 -7.40 -5.05
N THR A 227 -2.29 -7.29 -3.80
CA THR A 227 -1.90 -6.00 -3.20
C THR A 227 -0.70 -5.40 -3.94
N ALA A 228 0.30 -6.22 -4.32
CA ALA A 228 1.44 -5.77 -5.11
C ALA A 228 1.03 -5.26 -6.52
N ALA A 229 -0.07 -5.76 -7.07
CA ALA A 229 -0.59 -5.33 -8.37
C ALA A 229 -1.32 -3.96 -8.32
N VAL A 230 -1.86 -3.57 -7.18
CA VAL A 230 -2.66 -2.34 -7.02
C VAL A 230 -1.96 -1.09 -7.55
N PRO A 231 -0.66 -0.81 -7.25
CA PRO A 231 0.02 0.38 -7.78
C PRO A 231 0.15 0.37 -9.31
N PHE A 232 0.33 -0.79 -9.92
CA PHE A 232 0.42 -0.89 -11.38
C PHE A 232 -0.94 -0.64 -12.03
N VAL A 233 -2.02 -1.17 -11.46
CA VAL A 233 -3.39 -0.87 -11.91
C VAL A 233 -3.67 0.63 -11.82
N TRP A 234 -3.26 1.28 -10.73
CA TRP A 234 -3.42 2.72 -10.55
C TRP A 234 -2.63 3.52 -11.60
N ILE A 235 -1.35 3.21 -11.83
CA ILE A 235 -0.53 3.89 -12.86
C ILE A 235 -1.21 3.82 -14.23
N ILE A 236 -1.77 2.66 -14.57
CA ILE A 236 -2.46 2.47 -15.86
C ILE A 236 -3.80 3.20 -15.88
N ALA A 237 -4.57 3.19 -14.81
CA ALA A 237 -5.87 3.84 -14.72
C ALA A 237 -5.77 5.37 -14.89
N VAL A 238 -4.73 5.98 -14.31
CA VAL A 238 -4.46 7.42 -14.41
C VAL A 238 -3.16 7.70 -15.19
N GLN A 239 -3.01 7.04 -16.34
CA GLN A 239 -1.74 6.98 -17.09
C GLN A 239 -1.19 8.34 -17.48
N HIS A 240 -2.03 9.28 -17.93
CA HIS A 240 -1.59 10.63 -18.28
C HIS A 240 -1.00 11.34 -17.07
N HIS A 241 -1.72 11.32 -15.94
CA HIS A 241 -1.23 11.91 -14.69
C HIS A 241 0.07 11.25 -14.22
N SER A 242 0.12 9.92 -14.25
CA SER A 242 1.29 9.14 -13.81
C SER A 242 2.52 9.36 -14.70
N ALA A 243 2.34 9.67 -15.98
CA ALA A 243 3.43 9.99 -16.90
C ALA A 243 3.97 11.41 -16.69
N LEU A 244 3.07 12.41 -16.58
CA LEU A 244 3.46 13.80 -16.36
C LEU A 244 4.11 14.02 -14.99
N HIS A 245 3.66 13.27 -13.98
CA HIS A 245 4.04 13.42 -12.59
C HIS A 245 4.84 12.23 -12.07
N ALA A 246 5.59 11.52 -12.93
CA ALA A 246 6.38 10.35 -12.54
C ALA A 246 7.27 10.61 -11.32
N ARG A 247 7.83 11.82 -11.17
CA ARG A 247 8.61 12.27 -10.01
C ARG A 247 7.89 12.20 -8.67
N PHE A 248 6.57 12.12 -8.68
CA PHE A 248 5.73 12.00 -7.48
C PHE A 248 5.12 10.60 -7.38
N THR A 249 4.49 10.16 -8.48
CA THR A 249 3.67 8.95 -8.52
C THR A 249 4.48 7.66 -8.39
N PHE A 250 5.76 7.62 -8.74
CA PHE A 250 6.61 6.42 -8.58
C PHE A 250 6.59 5.86 -7.16
N ARG A 251 6.33 6.71 -6.15
CA ARG A 251 6.28 6.30 -4.73
C ARG A 251 5.20 5.27 -4.43
N ILE A 252 4.14 5.19 -5.26
CA ILE A 252 3.12 4.15 -5.09
C ILE A 252 3.70 2.74 -5.26
N LEU A 253 4.79 2.58 -6.01
CA LEU A 253 5.47 1.30 -6.20
C LEU A 253 6.09 0.76 -4.90
N SER A 254 6.24 1.59 -3.86
CA SER A 254 6.63 1.14 -2.52
C SER A 254 5.63 0.14 -1.93
N VAL A 255 4.37 0.15 -2.39
CA VAL A 255 3.37 -0.86 -2.03
C VAL A 255 3.76 -2.25 -2.54
N ALA A 256 4.33 -2.36 -3.74
CA ALA A 256 4.84 -3.64 -4.24
C ALA A 256 6.01 -4.15 -3.39
N ALA A 257 6.90 -3.24 -2.95
CA ALA A 257 7.97 -3.57 -2.01
C ALA A 257 7.41 -4.00 -0.64
N ALA A 258 6.43 -3.27 -0.10
CA ALA A 258 5.73 -3.62 1.14
C ALA A 258 5.10 -5.03 1.05
N ALA A 259 4.45 -5.34 -0.06
CA ALA A 259 3.85 -6.65 -0.32
C ALA A 259 4.92 -7.77 -0.35
N ALA A 260 6.04 -7.56 -1.05
CA ALA A 260 7.15 -8.52 -1.09
C ALA A 260 7.74 -8.75 0.32
N ILE A 261 7.95 -7.69 1.10
CA ILE A 261 8.41 -7.79 2.49
C ILE A 261 7.38 -8.55 3.34
N THR A 262 6.09 -8.26 3.16
CA THR A 262 5.00 -8.96 3.87
C THR A 262 5.03 -10.46 3.58
N PHE A 263 5.20 -10.86 2.33
CA PHE A 263 5.33 -12.26 1.94
C PHE A 263 6.51 -12.94 2.67
N ILE A 264 7.67 -12.30 2.68
CA ILE A 264 8.86 -12.81 3.36
C ILE A 264 8.60 -12.98 4.88
N VAL A 265 8.03 -11.96 5.52
CA VAL A 265 7.74 -11.96 6.96
C VAL A 265 6.74 -13.07 7.32
N LEU A 266 5.67 -13.25 6.54
CA LEU A 266 4.68 -14.30 6.76
C LEU A 266 5.31 -15.69 6.70
N ASN A 267 6.16 -15.95 5.70
CA ASN A 267 6.84 -17.23 5.56
C ASN A 267 7.83 -17.50 6.70
N VAL A 268 8.58 -16.49 7.14
CA VAL A 268 9.48 -16.61 8.30
C VAL A 268 8.70 -16.90 9.60
N LYS A 269 7.56 -16.22 9.81
CA LYS A 269 6.68 -16.50 10.97
C LYS A 269 6.19 -17.95 10.96
N GLN A 270 5.75 -18.45 9.79
CA GLN A 270 5.24 -19.81 9.63
C GLN A 270 6.33 -20.87 9.89
N ALA A 271 7.53 -20.67 9.34
CA ALA A 271 8.67 -21.57 9.56
C ALA A 271 9.03 -21.66 11.06
N LYS A 272 9.09 -20.52 11.77
CA LYS A 272 9.35 -20.50 13.21
C LYS A 272 8.27 -21.24 14.01
N LYS A 273 6.98 -21.09 13.65
CA LYS A 273 5.87 -21.79 14.29
C LYS A 273 5.99 -23.32 14.12
N GLN A 274 6.32 -23.78 12.93
CA GLN A 274 6.53 -25.22 12.64
C GLN A 274 7.71 -25.80 13.45
N GLN A 275 8.85 -25.09 13.50
CA GLN A 275 10.00 -25.52 14.29
C GLN A 275 9.69 -25.63 15.80
N LYS A 276 8.92 -24.65 16.33
CA LYS A 276 8.49 -24.68 17.75
C LYS A 276 7.59 -25.90 18.03
N SER A 277 6.63 -26.19 17.15
CA SER A 277 5.74 -27.35 17.27
C SER A 277 6.51 -28.68 17.23
N GLN A 278 7.48 -28.80 16.31
CA GLN A 278 8.34 -30.01 16.24
C GLN A 278 9.21 -30.21 17.48
N LYS A 279 9.76 -29.10 18.06
CA LYS A 279 10.54 -29.19 19.31
C LYS A 279 9.69 -29.64 20.50
N ILE A 280 8.41 -29.21 20.56
CA ILE A 280 7.48 -29.62 21.61
C ILE A 280 7.18 -31.13 21.51
N LEU A 281 6.86 -31.59 20.26
CA LEU A 281 6.59 -33.01 20.00
C LEU A 281 7.78 -33.91 20.35
N LYS A 282 9.02 -33.49 20.02
CA LYS A 282 10.24 -34.23 20.37
C LYS A 282 10.55 -34.27 21.87
N LYS A 283 10.03 -33.36 22.68
CA LYS A 283 10.18 -33.35 24.12
C LYS A 283 9.11 -34.18 24.84
N ALA A 284 8.00 -34.48 24.15
CA ALA A 284 6.90 -35.27 24.69
C ALA A 284 7.04 -36.78 24.37
N GLN A 285 8.01 -37.16 23.55
CA GLN A 285 8.50 -38.53 23.30
C GLN A 285 9.70 -38.86 24.17
#